data_984911ea03ede004fcfe55ec7e46169c
#
_entry.id   984911ea03ede004fcfe55ec7e46169c
#
_cell.length_a   1.000
_cell.length_b   1.000
_cell.length_c   1.000
_cell.angle_alpha   90.00
_cell.angle_beta   90.00
_cell.angle_gamma   90.00
#
_symmetry.space_group_name_H-M   'P 1'
#
loop_
_entity.id
_entity.type
_entity.pdbx_description
1 polymer ?
#
loop_
_entity_poly.entity_id
_entity_poly.type
_entity_poly.pdbx_seq_one_letter_code
_entity_poly.pdbx_strand_id
1 'polypeptide(L)'
;MSVSVYLTLALALVAGGLLLRTFKVVKEYERGVKFMLGRFVKVMEPGLGTVIPFIQSWERVDMRVKAVDLPRQESITRDNVTVEVDAVIYYRVRDAKKAILEVEEYSYAVEQLAQTTMRNIVGEVDLDALLAERERISRQIREIIDEATDPWGIEVQSVELKDIILAENMKRVIARQAEAERERRAVTIQAEGELEAAQNMADAADTLNDEEGALHLRTLQTLNSLSSDDSNTVIFAVPAEALRALESIGASDEK
;
A
#
# COMPACT_ATOMS: atom_id res chain seq x y z
N MET A 1 21.34 -50.44 -56.64
CA MET A 1 21.40 -50.10 -55.18
C MET A 1 20.16 -50.73 -54.58
N SER A 2 20.36 -51.66 -53.67
CA SER A 2 19.31 -52.53 -53.13
C SER A 2 18.37 -51.79 -52.19
N VAL A 3 17.10 -52.14 -52.20
CA VAL A 3 16.02 -51.64 -51.29
C VAL A 3 16.48 -51.62 -49.82
N SER A 4 17.39 -52.55 -49.48
CA SER A 4 18.00 -52.60 -48.13
C SER A 4 18.79 -51.35 -47.72
N VAL A 5 19.47 -50.66 -48.66
CA VAL A 5 20.23 -49.44 -48.39
C VAL A 5 19.31 -48.28 -48.11
N TYR A 6 18.18 -48.15 -48.81
CA TYR A 6 17.20 -47.09 -48.50
C TYR A 6 16.48 -47.35 -47.18
N LEU A 7 16.22 -48.63 -46.85
CA LEU A 7 15.60 -48.98 -45.55
C LEU A 7 16.51 -48.68 -44.38
N THR A 8 17.83 -48.96 -44.48
CA THR A 8 18.81 -48.63 -43.43
C THR A 8 19.01 -47.15 -43.28
N LEU A 9 19.02 -46.39 -44.39
CA LEU A 9 19.11 -44.92 -44.34
C LEU A 9 17.89 -44.29 -43.65
N ALA A 10 16.69 -44.77 -44.01
CA ALA A 10 15.44 -44.31 -43.39
C ALA A 10 15.40 -44.65 -41.90
N LEU A 11 15.84 -45.83 -41.49
CA LEU A 11 15.92 -46.24 -40.10
C LEU A 11 16.92 -45.39 -39.32
N ALA A 12 18.07 -45.07 -39.91
CA ALA A 12 19.08 -44.20 -39.31
C ALA A 12 18.57 -42.76 -39.14
N LEU A 13 17.83 -42.20 -40.09
CA LEU A 13 17.20 -40.90 -40.00
C LEU A 13 16.12 -40.84 -38.89
N VAL A 14 15.29 -41.89 -38.80
CA VAL A 14 14.29 -41.98 -37.73
C VAL A 14 14.94 -42.12 -36.37
N ALA A 15 15.99 -42.93 -36.22
CA ALA A 15 16.74 -43.09 -35.00
C ALA A 15 17.46 -41.78 -34.61
N GLY A 16 18.07 -41.06 -35.56
CA GLY A 16 18.67 -39.73 -35.34
C GLY A 16 17.65 -38.68 -34.89
N GLY A 17 16.48 -38.66 -35.53
CA GLY A 17 15.39 -37.77 -35.14
C GLY A 17 14.83 -38.05 -33.74
N LEU A 18 14.72 -39.32 -33.35
CA LEU A 18 14.35 -39.74 -32.00
C LEU A 18 15.39 -39.35 -30.96
N LEU A 19 16.68 -39.51 -31.26
CA LEU A 19 17.77 -39.10 -30.37
C LEU A 19 17.75 -37.59 -30.14
N LEU A 20 17.55 -36.77 -31.16
CA LEU A 20 17.44 -35.32 -31.03
C LEU A 20 16.23 -34.90 -30.18
N ARG A 21 15.13 -35.61 -30.24
CA ARG A 21 13.94 -35.35 -29.40
C ARG A 21 14.10 -35.79 -27.95
N THR A 22 15.06 -36.63 -27.65
CA THR A 22 15.32 -37.17 -26.30
C THR A 22 15.96 -36.11 -25.40
N PHE A 23 16.73 -35.19 -25.97
CA PHE A 23 17.38 -34.13 -25.18
C PHE A 23 16.47 -32.92 -25.00
N LYS A 24 16.27 -32.53 -23.77
CA LYS A 24 15.48 -31.35 -23.39
C LYS A 24 16.31 -30.43 -22.52
N VAL A 25 16.31 -29.15 -22.84
CA VAL A 25 16.98 -28.11 -22.02
C VAL A 25 15.97 -27.57 -21.03
N VAL A 26 16.31 -27.63 -19.75
CA VAL A 26 15.60 -27.02 -18.64
C VAL A 26 16.35 -25.75 -18.27
N LYS A 27 15.67 -24.60 -18.31
CA LYS A 27 16.28 -23.32 -17.98
C LYS A 27 16.50 -23.20 -16.46
N GLU A 28 17.38 -22.27 -16.04
CA GLU A 28 17.75 -22.06 -14.64
C GLU A 28 16.53 -21.78 -13.75
N TYR A 29 15.58 -21.05 -14.28
CA TYR A 29 14.35 -20.65 -13.57
C TYR A 29 13.19 -21.65 -13.76
N GLU A 30 13.42 -22.79 -14.43
CA GLU A 30 12.42 -23.83 -14.64
C GLU A 30 12.83 -25.12 -13.91
N ARG A 31 11.83 -25.92 -13.59
CA ARG A 31 12.00 -27.31 -13.17
C ARG A 31 11.15 -28.20 -14.05
N GLY A 32 11.69 -29.33 -14.44
CA GLY A 32 10.96 -30.31 -15.23
C GLY A 32 10.43 -31.45 -14.35
N VAL A 33 9.13 -31.62 -14.26
CA VAL A 33 8.53 -32.78 -13.59
C VAL A 33 8.42 -33.91 -14.61
N LYS A 34 9.14 -35.02 -14.38
CA LYS A 34 9.24 -36.14 -15.33
C LYS A 34 8.38 -37.31 -14.90
N PHE A 35 7.61 -37.82 -15.85
CA PHE A 35 6.76 -38.97 -15.66
C PHE A 35 7.20 -40.11 -16.61
N MET A 36 7.01 -41.32 -16.17
CA MET A 36 7.19 -42.55 -16.96
C MET A 36 5.93 -43.40 -16.90
N LEU A 37 5.27 -43.58 -18.04
CA LEU A 37 4.00 -44.30 -18.11
C LEU A 37 2.96 -43.78 -17.09
N GLY A 38 2.87 -42.47 -16.93
CA GLY A 38 1.94 -41.82 -16.00
C GLY A 38 2.39 -41.76 -14.53
N ARG A 39 3.51 -42.40 -14.17
CA ARG A 39 4.05 -42.36 -12.81
C ARG A 39 5.15 -41.30 -12.68
N PHE A 40 5.13 -40.52 -11.62
CA PHE A 40 6.20 -39.61 -11.27
C PHE A 40 7.54 -40.35 -11.08
N VAL A 41 8.61 -39.83 -11.69
CA VAL A 41 9.95 -40.41 -11.58
C VAL A 41 10.88 -39.49 -10.80
N LYS A 42 11.04 -38.26 -11.26
CA LYS A 42 11.92 -37.27 -10.62
C LYS A 42 11.64 -35.85 -11.13
N VAL A 43 12.10 -34.88 -10.39
CA VAL A 43 12.22 -33.49 -10.84
C VAL A 43 13.56 -33.34 -11.55
N MET A 44 13.55 -32.78 -12.76
CA MET A 44 14.75 -32.44 -13.53
C MET A 44 15.23 -31.05 -13.12
N GLU A 45 16.49 -30.96 -12.73
CA GLU A 45 17.18 -29.69 -12.47
C GLU A 45 17.55 -28.96 -13.76
N PRO A 46 17.94 -27.68 -13.67
CA PRO A 46 18.39 -26.90 -14.81
C PRO A 46 19.57 -27.59 -15.52
N GLY A 47 19.57 -27.47 -16.85
CA GLY A 47 20.59 -28.08 -17.70
C GLY A 47 20.02 -29.03 -18.73
N LEU A 48 20.85 -29.97 -19.19
CA LEU A 48 20.47 -30.95 -20.21
C LEU A 48 19.80 -32.16 -19.55
N GLY A 49 18.48 -32.29 -19.78
CA GLY A 49 17.70 -33.44 -19.35
C GLY A 49 17.44 -34.44 -20.49
N THR A 50 17.25 -35.71 -20.13
CA THR A 50 16.87 -36.76 -21.08
C THR A 50 15.44 -37.22 -20.85
N VAL A 51 14.62 -37.20 -21.89
CA VAL A 51 13.22 -37.65 -21.90
C VAL A 51 13.03 -38.59 -23.06
N ILE A 52 12.76 -39.88 -22.80
CA ILE A 52 12.55 -40.87 -23.84
C ILE A 52 11.16 -40.63 -24.47
N PRO A 53 11.07 -40.32 -25.78
CA PRO A 53 9.79 -40.12 -26.44
C PRO A 53 8.92 -41.37 -26.31
N PHE A 54 7.59 -41.20 -26.28
CA PHE A 54 6.54 -42.22 -26.15
C PHE A 54 6.42 -42.90 -24.77
N ILE A 55 7.50 -43.05 -23.99
CA ILE A 55 7.49 -43.71 -22.67
C ILE A 55 7.45 -42.67 -21.54
N GLN A 56 8.11 -41.55 -21.78
CA GLN A 56 8.25 -40.49 -20.76
C GLN A 56 7.59 -39.21 -21.24
N SER A 57 6.83 -38.58 -20.34
CA SER A 57 6.33 -37.23 -20.47
C SER A 57 7.00 -36.33 -19.44
N TRP A 58 7.01 -35.05 -19.68
CA TRP A 58 7.54 -34.08 -18.74
C TRP A 58 6.77 -32.78 -18.84
N GLU A 59 6.69 -32.10 -17.73
CA GLU A 59 5.97 -30.84 -17.58
C GLU A 59 6.90 -29.78 -16.99
N ARG A 60 6.80 -28.55 -17.48
CA ARG A 60 7.65 -27.44 -17.05
C ARG A 60 6.93 -26.62 -16.01
N VAL A 61 7.65 -26.32 -14.93
CA VAL A 61 7.18 -25.42 -13.88
C VAL A 61 8.14 -24.26 -13.77
N ASP A 62 7.65 -23.05 -13.90
CA ASP A 62 8.41 -21.82 -13.69
C ASP A 62 8.46 -21.52 -12.20
N MET A 63 9.68 -21.40 -11.65
CA MET A 63 9.94 -21.18 -10.22
C MET A 63 10.03 -19.70 -9.84
N ARG A 64 9.91 -18.80 -10.80
CA ARG A 64 9.96 -17.35 -10.55
C ARG A 64 8.69 -16.89 -9.87
N VAL A 65 8.81 -15.72 -9.24
CA VAL A 65 7.64 -15.02 -8.70
C VAL A 65 6.71 -14.64 -9.85
N LYS A 66 5.44 -14.96 -9.68
CA LYS A 66 4.36 -14.58 -10.59
C LYS A 66 3.43 -13.61 -9.87
N ALA A 67 2.99 -12.60 -10.58
CA ALA A 67 1.92 -11.71 -10.14
C ALA A 67 0.62 -12.15 -10.82
N VAL A 68 -0.42 -12.32 -10.03
CA VAL A 68 -1.78 -12.60 -10.51
C VAL A 68 -2.70 -11.50 -10.01
N ASP A 69 -3.32 -10.82 -10.95
CA ASP A 69 -4.35 -9.84 -10.66
C ASP A 69 -5.65 -10.53 -10.26
N LEU A 70 -6.17 -10.22 -9.10
CA LEU A 70 -7.51 -10.62 -8.69
C LEU A 70 -8.51 -9.61 -9.25
N PRO A 71 -9.49 -10.06 -10.03
CA PRO A 71 -10.54 -9.17 -10.52
C PRO A 71 -11.35 -8.62 -9.35
N ARG A 72 -11.96 -7.48 -9.56
CA ARG A 72 -12.83 -6.83 -8.57
C ARG A 72 -13.85 -7.79 -8.00
N GLN A 73 -13.89 -7.83 -6.68
CA GLN A 73 -14.87 -8.59 -5.92
C GLN A 73 -15.76 -7.63 -5.16
N GLU A 74 -17.06 -7.75 -5.38
CA GLU A 74 -18.06 -7.09 -4.54
C GLU A 74 -18.18 -7.87 -3.23
N SER A 75 -18.07 -7.18 -2.11
CA SER A 75 -18.22 -7.73 -0.76
C SER A 75 -18.93 -6.74 0.14
N ILE A 76 -19.45 -7.24 1.25
CA ILE A 76 -20.11 -6.42 2.28
C ILE A 76 -19.25 -6.49 3.54
N THR A 77 -18.84 -5.34 4.04
CA THR A 77 -18.06 -5.22 5.28
C THR A 77 -18.93 -5.55 6.51
N ARG A 78 -18.29 -5.75 7.68
CA ARG A 78 -18.99 -6.05 8.94
C ARG A 78 -20.01 -4.98 9.33
N ASP A 79 -19.73 -3.71 9.01
CA ASP A 79 -20.62 -2.56 9.22
C ASP A 79 -21.67 -2.37 8.11
N ASN A 80 -21.89 -3.42 7.29
CA ASN A 80 -22.92 -3.50 6.25
C ASN A 80 -22.76 -2.49 5.11
N VAL A 81 -21.52 -2.17 4.74
CA VAL A 81 -21.20 -1.32 3.59
C VAL A 81 -20.74 -2.18 2.42
N THR A 82 -21.37 -2.00 1.25
CA THR A 82 -20.94 -2.64 0.01
C THR A 82 -19.68 -1.97 -0.53
N VAL A 83 -18.64 -2.77 -0.76
CA VAL A 83 -17.34 -2.36 -1.30
C VAL A 83 -16.94 -3.25 -2.46
N GLU A 84 -16.26 -2.70 -3.45
CA GLU A 84 -15.56 -3.46 -4.47
C GLU A 84 -14.06 -3.37 -4.17
N VAL A 85 -13.42 -4.52 -4.07
CA VAL A 85 -12.00 -4.63 -3.75
C VAL A 85 -11.31 -5.43 -4.83
N ASP A 86 -10.16 -4.94 -5.30
CA ASP A 86 -9.23 -5.67 -6.16
C ASP A 86 -7.87 -5.79 -5.46
N ALA A 87 -7.12 -6.82 -5.84
CA ALA A 87 -5.83 -7.11 -5.25
C ALA A 87 -4.88 -7.76 -6.26
N VAL A 88 -3.59 -7.80 -5.91
CA VAL A 88 -2.57 -8.56 -6.62
C VAL A 88 -1.94 -9.53 -5.65
N ILE A 89 -1.74 -10.77 -6.11
CA ILE A 89 -1.00 -11.78 -5.36
C ILE A 89 0.33 -12.03 -6.04
N TYR A 90 1.39 -12.03 -5.26
CA TYR A 90 2.72 -12.45 -5.67
C TYR A 90 3.02 -13.80 -5.04
N TYR A 91 3.18 -14.82 -5.88
CA TYR A 91 3.51 -16.15 -5.42
C TYR A 91 4.58 -16.78 -6.29
N ARG A 92 5.22 -17.82 -5.79
CA ARG A 92 6.15 -18.67 -6.53
C ARG A 92 5.91 -20.13 -6.21
N VAL A 93 6.28 -21.00 -7.14
CA VAL A 93 6.31 -22.43 -6.88
C VAL A 93 7.59 -22.77 -6.12
N ARG A 94 7.46 -23.37 -4.94
CA ARG A 94 8.58 -23.85 -4.11
C ARG A 94 8.91 -25.31 -4.41
N ASP A 95 7.89 -26.13 -4.63
CA ASP A 95 8.01 -27.54 -4.95
C ASP A 95 7.25 -27.87 -6.24
N ALA A 96 7.99 -28.02 -7.34
CA ALA A 96 7.42 -28.32 -8.66
C ALA A 96 6.68 -29.67 -8.71
N LYS A 97 7.09 -30.66 -7.89
CA LYS A 97 6.42 -31.95 -7.82
C LYS A 97 5.03 -31.79 -7.22
N LYS A 98 4.91 -31.13 -6.08
CA LYS A 98 3.63 -30.90 -5.42
C LYS A 98 2.70 -30.08 -6.31
N ALA A 99 3.20 -29.01 -6.92
CA ALA A 99 2.42 -28.10 -7.76
C ALA A 99 1.75 -28.80 -8.97
N ILE A 100 2.32 -29.90 -9.46
CA ILE A 100 1.75 -30.66 -10.59
C ILE A 100 0.93 -31.86 -10.12
N LEU A 101 1.28 -32.47 -8.98
CA LEU A 101 0.61 -33.70 -8.53
C LEU A 101 -0.62 -33.43 -7.65
N GLU A 102 -0.60 -32.36 -6.87
CA GLU A 102 -1.64 -32.08 -5.89
C GLU A 102 -2.75 -31.16 -6.45
N VAL A 103 -2.45 -30.39 -7.48
CA VAL A 103 -3.40 -29.42 -8.08
C VAL A 103 -3.34 -29.50 -9.60
N GLU A 104 -4.49 -29.50 -10.25
CA GLU A 104 -4.60 -29.57 -11.71
C GLU A 104 -4.06 -28.29 -12.37
N GLU A 105 -4.52 -27.12 -11.92
CA GLU A 105 -4.09 -25.80 -12.38
C GLU A 105 -3.85 -24.89 -11.19
N TYR A 106 -2.62 -24.91 -10.71
CA TYR A 106 -2.26 -24.19 -9.49
C TYR A 106 -2.46 -22.66 -9.57
N SER A 107 -2.30 -22.07 -10.76
CA SER A 107 -2.52 -20.63 -10.94
C SER A 107 -3.97 -20.25 -10.70
N TYR A 108 -4.88 -21.00 -11.29
CA TYR A 108 -6.31 -20.82 -11.12
C TYR A 108 -6.77 -21.12 -9.68
N ALA A 109 -6.24 -22.21 -9.10
CA ALA A 109 -6.59 -22.59 -7.73
C ALA A 109 -6.18 -21.52 -6.71
N VAL A 110 -4.96 -20.94 -6.86
CA VAL A 110 -4.51 -19.81 -6.02
C VAL A 110 -5.40 -18.60 -6.20
N GLU A 111 -5.77 -18.26 -7.43
CA GLU A 111 -6.67 -17.13 -7.71
C GLU A 111 -8.03 -17.31 -7.04
N GLN A 112 -8.67 -18.47 -7.17
CA GLN A 112 -9.97 -18.75 -6.57
C GLN A 112 -9.93 -18.75 -5.03
N LEU A 113 -8.88 -19.35 -4.47
CA LEU A 113 -8.67 -19.33 -3.03
C LEU A 113 -8.52 -17.90 -2.51
N ALA A 114 -7.73 -17.11 -3.21
CA ALA A 114 -7.48 -15.73 -2.85
C ALA A 114 -8.73 -14.85 -2.93
N GLN A 115 -9.52 -14.99 -3.98
CA GLN A 115 -10.80 -14.27 -4.12
C GLN A 115 -11.74 -14.61 -2.95
N THR A 116 -11.84 -15.89 -2.59
CA THR A 116 -12.69 -16.35 -1.51
C THR A 116 -12.19 -15.85 -0.15
N THR A 117 -10.88 -15.95 0.09
CA THR A 117 -10.25 -15.48 1.34
C THR A 117 -10.40 -13.96 1.49
N MET A 118 -10.15 -13.21 0.40
CA MET A 118 -10.34 -11.76 0.40
C MET A 118 -11.78 -11.38 0.75
N ARG A 119 -12.77 -12.03 0.14
CA ARG A 119 -14.19 -11.79 0.44
C ARG A 119 -14.52 -12.05 1.91
N ASN A 120 -14.01 -13.14 2.47
CA ASN A 120 -14.24 -13.50 3.87
C ASN A 120 -13.63 -12.45 4.81
N ILE A 121 -12.36 -12.10 4.60
CA ILE A 121 -11.65 -11.10 5.44
C ILE A 121 -12.30 -9.72 5.34
N VAL A 122 -12.69 -9.29 4.14
CA VAL A 122 -13.42 -8.02 3.96
C VAL A 122 -14.76 -8.04 4.72
N GLY A 123 -15.43 -9.19 4.76
CA GLY A 123 -16.69 -9.36 5.52
C GLY A 123 -16.50 -9.36 7.05
N GLU A 124 -15.31 -9.60 7.55
CA GLU A 124 -15.00 -9.61 8.99
C GLU A 124 -14.55 -8.26 9.55
N VAL A 125 -14.16 -7.32 8.69
CA VAL A 125 -13.62 -6.01 9.08
C VAL A 125 -14.59 -4.88 8.80
N ASP A 126 -14.47 -3.79 9.55
CA ASP A 126 -15.21 -2.55 9.29
C ASP A 126 -14.56 -1.77 8.16
N LEU A 127 -15.33 -0.91 7.50
CA LEU A 127 -14.83 -0.08 6.40
C LEU A 127 -13.65 0.81 6.83
N ASP A 128 -13.73 1.42 8.00
CA ASP A 128 -12.66 2.28 8.51
C ASP A 128 -11.34 1.49 8.70
N ALA A 129 -11.42 0.26 9.21
CA ALA A 129 -10.24 -0.63 9.32
C ALA A 129 -9.72 -1.04 7.95
N LEU A 130 -10.62 -1.34 6.99
CA LEU A 130 -10.25 -1.70 5.63
C LEU A 130 -9.49 -0.57 4.91
N LEU A 131 -9.85 0.69 5.18
CA LEU A 131 -9.20 1.86 4.60
C LEU A 131 -7.91 2.26 5.31
N ALA A 132 -7.88 2.17 6.65
CA ALA A 132 -6.77 2.64 7.48
C ALA A 132 -5.66 1.60 7.71
N GLU A 133 -6.01 0.30 7.75
CA GLU A 133 -5.12 -0.78 8.15
C GLU A 133 -4.84 -1.80 7.02
N ARG A 134 -4.73 -1.31 5.79
CA ARG A 134 -4.56 -2.15 4.58
C ARG A 134 -3.43 -3.17 4.71
N GLU A 135 -2.28 -2.76 5.27
CA GLU A 135 -1.12 -3.64 5.44
C GLU A 135 -1.39 -4.80 6.41
N ARG A 136 -2.17 -4.56 7.47
CA ARG A 136 -2.56 -5.61 8.40
C ARG A 136 -3.46 -6.64 7.73
N ILE A 137 -4.45 -6.14 6.99
CA ILE A 137 -5.41 -6.98 6.26
C ILE A 137 -4.71 -7.77 5.16
N SER A 138 -3.84 -7.14 4.38
CA SER A 138 -3.01 -7.81 3.36
C SER A 138 -2.16 -8.94 3.94
N ARG A 139 -1.53 -8.72 5.11
CA ARG A 139 -0.77 -9.77 5.81
C ARG A 139 -1.66 -10.91 6.28
N GLN A 140 -2.82 -10.62 6.82
CA GLN A 140 -3.77 -11.65 7.28
C GLN A 140 -4.26 -12.50 6.10
N ILE A 141 -4.60 -11.88 4.97
CA ILE A 141 -4.99 -12.58 3.74
C ILE A 141 -3.83 -13.46 3.25
N ARG A 142 -2.61 -12.91 3.21
CA ARG A 142 -1.41 -13.65 2.80
C ARG A 142 -1.20 -14.89 3.67
N GLU A 143 -1.27 -14.78 5.00
CA GLU A 143 -1.05 -15.89 5.92
C GLU A 143 -2.03 -17.03 5.70
N ILE A 144 -3.31 -16.73 5.52
CA ILE A 144 -4.34 -17.73 5.27
C ILE A 144 -4.13 -18.43 3.93
N ILE A 145 -3.79 -17.66 2.88
CA ILE A 145 -3.56 -18.24 1.56
C ILE A 145 -2.29 -19.08 1.55
N ASP A 146 -1.19 -18.60 2.16
CA ASP A 146 0.09 -19.29 2.24
C ASP A 146 -0.05 -20.64 2.96
N GLU A 147 -0.74 -20.68 4.11
CA GLU A 147 -1.04 -21.91 4.83
C GLU A 147 -1.85 -22.91 3.99
N ALA A 148 -2.85 -22.41 3.26
CA ALA A 148 -3.70 -23.26 2.43
C ALA A 148 -2.99 -23.76 1.15
N THR A 149 -1.98 -23.04 0.65
CA THR A 149 -1.23 -23.39 -0.57
C THR A 149 0.08 -24.14 -0.31
N ASP A 150 0.55 -24.19 0.94
CA ASP A 150 1.77 -24.96 1.30
C ASP A 150 1.70 -26.47 0.95
N PRO A 151 0.56 -27.16 1.11
CA PRO A 151 0.41 -28.53 0.63
C PRO A 151 0.63 -28.67 -0.88
N TRP A 152 0.31 -27.65 -1.66
CA TRP A 152 0.50 -27.62 -3.10
C TRP A 152 1.93 -27.26 -3.51
N GLY A 153 2.80 -26.94 -2.55
CA GLY A 153 4.17 -26.51 -2.81
C GLY A 153 4.28 -25.12 -3.40
N ILE A 154 3.34 -24.25 -3.09
CA ILE A 154 3.29 -22.85 -3.51
C ILE A 154 3.53 -21.98 -2.29
N GLU A 155 4.35 -20.94 -2.45
CA GLU A 155 4.67 -19.95 -1.43
C GLU A 155 4.13 -18.58 -1.85
N VAL A 156 3.25 -18.02 -1.03
CA VAL A 156 2.71 -16.68 -1.26
C VAL A 156 3.61 -15.65 -0.59
N GLN A 157 4.25 -14.81 -1.39
CA GLN A 157 5.19 -13.80 -0.89
C GLN A 157 4.47 -12.58 -0.33
N SER A 158 3.54 -12.02 -1.10
CA SER A 158 2.73 -10.88 -0.68
C SER A 158 1.35 -10.91 -1.34
N VAL A 159 0.42 -10.26 -0.67
CA VAL A 159 -0.88 -9.88 -1.20
C VAL A 159 -1.01 -8.39 -1.03
N GLU A 160 -1.39 -7.69 -2.07
CA GLU A 160 -1.52 -6.24 -2.05
C GLU A 160 -2.91 -5.83 -2.52
N LEU A 161 -3.64 -5.16 -1.63
CA LEU A 161 -4.92 -4.55 -1.97
C LEU A 161 -4.66 -3.30 -2.82
N LYS A 162 -5.25 -3.27 -4.03
CA LYS A 162 -5.11 -2.14 -4.97
C LYS A 162 -6.09 -1.02 -4.62
N ASP A 163 -7.30 -1.14 -5.13
CA ASP A 163 -8.34 -0.13 -4.99
C ASP A 163 -9.49 -0.66 -4.12
N ILE A 164 -10.03 0.21 -3.30
CA ILE A 164 -11.26 -0.02 -2.56
C ILE A 164 -12.28 0.99 -3.06
N ILE A 165 -13.23 0.50 -3.83
CA ILE A 165 -14.26 1.32 -4.46
C ILE A 165 -15.55 1.24 -3.64
N LEU A 166 -16.07 2.39 -3.29
CA LEU A 166 -17.31 2.55 -2.53
C LEU A 166 -18.44 2.98 -3.45
N ALA A 167 -19.66 2.62 -3.11
CA ALA A 167 -20.85 3.15 -3.77
C ALA A 167 -20.92 4.68 -3.64
N GLU A 168 -21.39 5.37 -4.68
CA GLU A 168 -21.40 6.84 -4.76
C GLU A 168 -22.13 7.55 -3.61
N ASN A 169 -23.20 6.93 -3.09
CA ASN A 169 -23.90 7.43 -1.91
C ASN A 169 -23.00 7.40 -0.67
N MET A 170 -22.21 6.33 -0.49
CA MET A 170 -21.32 6.16 0.66
C MET A 170 -20.10 7.09 0.56
N LYS A 171 -19.53 7.27 -0.63
CA LYS A 171 -18.44 8.26 -0.85
C LYS A 171 -18.84 9.64 -0.36
N ARG A 172 -20.11 10.06 -0.63
CA ARG A 172 -20.63 11.36 -0.17
C ARG A 172 -20.80 11.42 1.35
N VAL A 173 -21.20 10.33 1.98
CA VAL A 173 -21.33 10.28 3.45
C VAL A 173 -19.95 10.40 4.10
N ILE A 174 -18.98 9.61 3.65
CA ILE A 174 -17.61 9.64 4.16
C ILE A 174 -16.94 11.00 3.91
N ALA A 175 -17.18 11.61 2.74
CA ALA A 175 -16.65 12.94 2.45
C ALA A 175 -17.17 14.00 3.45
N ARG A 176 -18.47 13.98 3.76
CA ARG A 176 -19.07 14.88 4.77
C ARG A 176 -18.53 14.60 6.18
N GLN A 177 -18.38 13.34 6.55
CA GLN A 177 -17.80 12.96 7.83
C GLN A 177 -16.35 13.44 7.96
N ALA A 178 -15.55 13.24 6.91
CA ALA A 178 -14.17 13.70 6.87
C ALA A 178 -14.05 15.24 6.91
N GLU A 179 -14.97 15.96 6.25
CA GLU A 179 -15.05 17.42 6.28
C GLU A 179 -15.38 17.91 7.70
N ALA A 180 -16.41 17.33 8.33
CA ALA A 180 -16.78 17.68 9.69
C ALA A 180 -15.67 17.38 10.71
N GLU A 181 -14.97 16.27 10.56
CA GLU A 181 -13.84 15.93 11.44
C GLU A 181 -12.64 16.87 11.24
N ARG A 182 -12.35 17.26 9.99
CA ARG A 182 -11.31 18.26 9.69
C ARG A 182 -11.67 19.63 10.27
N GLU A 183 -12.92 20.05 10.13
CA GLU A 183 -13.41 21.29 10.71
C GLU A 183 -13.29 21.27 12.25
N ARG A 184 -13.73 20.19 12.88
CA ARG A 184 -13.58 20.02 14.34
C ARG A 184 -12.11 20.12 14.78
N ARG A 185 -11.20 19.46 14.06
CA ARG A 185 -9.75 19.52 14.34
C ARG A 185 -9.19 20.91 14.12
N ALA A 186 -9.61 21.61 13.06
CA ALA A 186 -9.15 22.96 12.77
C ALA A 186 -9.55 23.93 13.89
N VAL A 187 -10.80 23.87 14.36
CA VAL A 187 -11.27 24.69 15.50
C VAL A 187 -10.50 24.37 16.78
N THR A 188 -10.22 23.09 17.05
CA THR A 188 -9.43 22.70 18.24
C THR A 188 -8.00 23.25 18.17
N ILE A 189 -7.31 23.04 17.02
CA ILE A 189 -5.94 23.54 16.82
C ILE A 189 -5.88 25.06 16.90
N GLN A 190 -6.90 25.75 16.34
CA GLN A 190 -6.98 27.20 16.42
C GLN A 190 -7.13 27.68 17.90
N ALA A 191 -8.04 27.04 18.64
CA ALA A 191 -8.26 27.40 20.06
C ALA A 191 -7.01 27.11 20.93
N GLU A 192 -6.31 25.99 20.66
CA GLU A 192 -5.04 25.69 21.34
C GLU A 192 -3.96 26.73 20.98
N GLY A 193 -3.87 27.11 19.69
CA GLY A 193 -2.95 28.17 19.25
C GLY A 193 -3.27 29.55 19.83
N GLU A 194 -4.55 29.90 19.96
CA GLU A 194 -4.98 31.14 20.60
C GLU A 194 -4.64 31.15 22.10
N LEU A 195 -4.83 30.00 22.78
CA LEU A 195 -4.45 29.87 24.18
C LEU A 195 -2.93 30.00 24.39
N GLU A 196 -2.14 29.31 23.56
CA GLU A 196 -0.67 29.40 23.60
C GLU A 196 -0.20 30.82 23.29
N ALA A 197 -0.79 31.47 22.28
CA ALA A 197 -0.49 32.86 21.96
C ALA A 197 -0.83 33.81 23.11
N ALA A 198 -1.98 33.61 23.78
CA ALA A 198 -2.37 34.42 24.94
C ALA A 198 -1.41 34.23 26.13
N GLN A 199 -0.98 32.98 26.38
CA GLN A 199 0.02 32.68 27.41
C GLN A 199 1.35 33.36 27.11
N ASN A 200 1.86 33.21 25.88
CA ASN A 200 3.11 33.85 25.46
C ASN A 200 3.04 35.37 25.51
N MET A 201 1.87 35.98 25.23
CA MET A 201 1.65 37.41 25.38
C MET A 201 1.65 37.85 26.86
N ALA A 202 1.04 37.06 27.75
CA ALA A 202 1.05 37.31 29.17
C ALA A 202 2.47 37.25 29.75
N ASP A 203 3.22 36.19 29.41
CA ASP A 203 4.62 36.03 29.86
C ASP A 203 5.52 37.15 29.31
N ALA A 204 5.30 37.56 28.06
CA ALA A 204 6.01 38.71 27.48
C ALA A 204 5.65 40.02 28.16
N ALA A 205 4.38 40.24 28.55
CA ALA A 205 3.95 41.43 29.28
C ALA A 205 4.55 41.46 30.67
N ASP A 206 4.58 40.34 31.40
CA ASP A 206 5.21 40.24 32.71
C ASP A 206 6.71 40.53 32.61
N THR A 207 7.42 39.95 31.64
CA THR A 207 8.85 40.25 31.41
C THR A 207 9.11 41.72 31.10
N LEU A 208 8.23 42.38 30.34
CA LEU A 208 8.35 43.79 30.01
C LEU A 208 8.02 44.71 31.19
N ASN A 209 7.19 44.25 32.15
CA ASN A 209 6.87 44.99 33.36
C ASN A 209 7.98 44.93 34.42
N ASP A 210 8.75 43.85 34.46
CA ASP A 210 9.85 43.67 35.41
C ASP A 210 11.06 44.59 35.14
N GLU A 211 11.21 45.10 33.91
CA GLU A 211 12.32 45.95 33.48
C GLU A 211 11.85 47.41 33.24
N GLU A 212 12.35 48.33 34.06
CA GLU A 212 12.03 49.77 33.99
C GLU A 212 12.43 50.36 32.62
N GLY A 213 11.46 50.79 31.80
CA GLY A 213 11.69 51.35 30.47
C GLY A 213 11.50 50.38 29.29
N ALA A 214 11.36 49.08 29.52
CA ALA A 214 11.16 48.09 28.44
C ALA A 214 9.86 48.34 27.65
N LEU A 215 8.78 48.75 28.34
CA LEU A 215 7.52 49.15 27.71
C LEU A 215 7.67 50.34 26.77
N HIS A 216 8.50 51.32 27.12
CA HIS A 216 8.77 52.50 26.28
C HIS A 216 9.53 52.10 25.01
N LEU A 217 10.53 51.25 25.16
CA LEU A 217 11.28 50.73 24.00
C LEU A 217 10.38 49.91 23.05
N ARG A 218 9.49 49.08 23.62
CA ARG A 218 8.53 48.27 22.82
C ARG A 218 7.53 49.18 22.08
N THR A 219 7.05 50.24 22.73
CA THR A 219 6.16 51.24 22.12
C THR A 219 6.85 51.94 20.94
N LEU A 220 8.10 52.37 21.13
CA LEU A 220 8.89 52.99 20.07
C LEU A 220 9.17 52.04 18.92
N GLN A 221 9.44 50.78 19.21
CA GLN A 221 9.65 49.74 18.18
C GLN A 221 8.38 49.48 17.37
N THR A 222 7.21 49.43 18.04
CA THR A 222 5.92 49.26 17.36
C THR A 222 5.58 50.48 16.50
N LEU A 223 5.85 51.70 16.98
CA LEU A 223 5.71 52.94 16.20
C LEU A 223 6.61 52.93 14.98
N ASN A 224 7.85 52.49 15.11
CA ASN A 224 8.80 52.40 14.01
C ASN A 224 8.35 51.36 12.96
N SER A 225 7.80 50.20 13.38
CA SER A 225 7.28 49.17 12.46
C SER A 225 6.03 49.65 11.72
N LEU A 226 5.15 50.43 12.34
CA LEU A 226 3.98 51.04 11.72
C LEU A 226 4.35 52.15 10.72
N SER A 227 5.46 52.86 10.95
CA SER A 227 5.97 53.94 10.10
C SER A 227 6.67 53.44 8.85
N SER A 228 6.97 52.13 8.74
CA SER A 228 7.66 51.53 7.58
C SER A 228 6.74 51.24 6.39
N ASP A 229 5.44 51.38 6.55
CA ASP A 229 4.45 51.13 5.47
C ASP A 229 3.93 52.48 4.92
N ASP A 230 4.32 52.80 3.70
CA ASP A 230 4.05 54.09 3.01
C ASP A 230 2.55 54.41 2.77
N SER A 231 1.61 53.55 3.17
CA SER A 231 0.18 53.70 2.89
C SER A 231 -0.75 53.63 4.10
N ASN A 232 -0.26 53.65 5.35
CA ASN A 232 -1.10 53.51 6.53
C ASN A 232 -1.49 54.84 7.21
N THR A 233 -2.79 55.07 7.33
CA THR A 233 -3.33 56.13 8.22
C THR A 233 -3.43 55.52 9.64
N VAL A 234 -2.56 55.95 10.57
CA VAL A 234 -2.59 55.49 11.97
C VAL A 234 -3.57 56.36 12.73
N ILE A 235 -4.67 55.79 13.18
CA ILE A 235 -5.63 56.43 14.08
C ILE A 235 -5.26 56.07 15.51
N PHE A 236 -4.71 57.00 16.28
CA PHE A 236 -4.47 56.83 17.72
C PHE A 236 -5.75 57.11 18.51
N ALA A 237 -6.36 56.04 19.07
CA ALA A 237 -7.33 56.21 20.14
C ALA A 237 -6.58 56.40 21.46
N VAL A 238 -6.45 57.62 21.92
CA VAL A 238 -5.86 57.92 23.24
C VAL A 238 -6.96 57.72 24.28
N PRO A 239 -6.77 56.84 25.28
CA PRO A 239 -7.72 56.71 26.40
C PRO A 239 -7.94 58.05 27.07
N ALA A 240 -9.18 58.38 27.43
CA ALA A 240 -9.55 59.65 28.04
C ALA A 240 -8.83 59.93 29.38
N GLU A 241 -8.39 58.85 30.06
CA GLU A 241 -7.58 58.93 31.28
C GLU A 241 -6.18 59.50 31.02
N ALA A 242 -5.56 59.15 29.89
CA ALA A 242 -4.22 59.66 29.52
C ALA A 242 -4.29 61.18 29.17
N LEU A 243 -5.37 61.60 28.52
CA LEU A 243 -5.61 63.04 28.26
C LEU A 243 -5.80 63.86 29.56
N ARG A 244 -6.54 63.32 30.54
CA ARG A 244 -6.72 63.96 31.83
C ARG A 244 -5.41 64.05 32.65
N ALA A 245 -4.55 63.05 32.56
CA ALA A 245 -3.23 63.07 33.19
C ALA A 245 -2.32 64.13 32.57
N LEU A 246 -2.35 64.35 31.28
CA LEU A 246 -1.61 65.41 30.58
C LEU A 246 -2.15 66.78 30.90
N GLU A 247 -3.47 66.97 31.02
CA GLU A 247 -4.09 68.25 31.52
C GLU A 247 -3.69 68.58 32.96
N SER A 248 -3.59 67.55 33.79
CA SER A 248 -3.18 67.80 35.24
C SER A 248 -1.71 68.24 35.39
N ILE A 249 -0.84 67.79 34.45
CA ILE A 249 0.58 68.21 34.44
C ILE A 249 0.73 69.66 33.89
N GLY A 250 -0.03 69.98 32.81
CA GLY A 250 -0.03 71.33 32.26
C GLY A 250 -0.60 72.41 33.18
N ALA A 251 -1.50 72.05 34.10
CA ALA A 251 -2.11 72.96 35.10
C ALA A 251 -1.22 73.23 36.31
N SER A 252 -0.12 72.48 36.46
CA SER A 252 0.83 72.71 37.62
C SER A 252 1.99 73.63 37.27
N ASP A 253 2.17 74.07 36.01
CA ASP A 253 3.27 74.98 35.60
C ASP A 253 2.85 76.48 35.53
N GLU A 254 1.61 76.79 35.87
CA GLU A 254 1.10 78.18 35.91
C GLU A 254 0.87 78.73 37.30
N LYS A 255 1.80 78.41 38.27
CA LYS A 255 1.83 79.13 39.56
C LYS A 255 3.23 79.49 39.95
#